data_b4b907364241ab007cf89b07823856dd
#
_entry.id   b4b907364241ab007cf89b07823856dd
#
_cell.length_a   1.000
_cell.length_b   1.000
_cell.length_c   1.000
_cell.angle_alpha   90.00
_cell.angle_beta   90.00
_cell.angle_gamma   90.00
#
_symmetry.space_group_name_H-M   'P 1'
#
loop_
_entity.id
_entity.type
_entity.pdbx_description
1 polymer ?
#
loop_
_entity_poly.entity_id
_entity_poly.type
_entity_poly.pdbx_seq_one_letter_code
_entity_poly.pdbx_strand_id
1 'polypeptide(L)'
;MKKFLVLLTPALIAGNIVYAAELDLSREALEKATGISLGYNTSWTSHYVWRGESQSSKDMSPAIGADLGHSSGLYTGVWTGAITNSTIPSEFDWYFGYATDFGPISIDIGDLYYFYPGETDETQFNEYYLSLGTEIPLGMVAEDFSISPYVYLAYAPKWYGANTPDVFYTEAGVEASIPGTPFSLSYTFGNIDVDDLEGDAEKANTVDSWNYYYISFGFGEVLGLDTSVTYHNAPGYKGDAGQDGFFISLGHEW
;
A
#
# COMPACT_ATOMS: atom_id res chain seq x y z
N MET A 1 -21.99 -4.50 -9.37
CA MET A 1 -21.44 -3.35 -8.62
C MET A 1 -19.96 -3.35 -8.87
N LYS A 2 -19.40 -2.25 -9.36
CA LYS A 2 -17.97 -2.18 -9.69
C LYS A 2 -17.17 -2.05 -8.40
N LYS A 3 -16.16 -2.89 -8.24
CA LYS A 3 -15.24 -2.84 -7.10
C LYS A 3 -14.19 -1.78 -7.39
N PHE A 4 -14.04 -0.81 -6.50
CA PHE A 4 -12.92 0.13 -6.55
C PHE A 4 -11.73 -0.52 -5.83
N LEU A 5 -10.65 -0.71 -6.54
CA LEU A 5 -9.39 -1.13 -5.96
C LEU A 5 -8.60 0.12 -5.62
N VAL A 6 -8.52 0.47 -4.36
CA VAL A 6 -7.58 1.50 -3.87
C VAL A 6 -6.26 0.80 -3.62
N LEU A 7 -5.30 1.02 -4.50
CA LEU A 7 -3.95 0.51 -4.34
C LEU A 7 -3.18 1.44 -3.40
N LEU A 8 -3.32 1.24 -2.10
CA LEU A 8 -2.44 1.85 -1.12
C LEU A 8 -1.25 0.91 -0.89
N THR A 9 -0.09 1.26 -1.42
CA THR A 9 1.17 0.67 -0.99
C THR A 9 1.71 1.49 0.18
N PRO A 10 1.97 0.93 1.34
CA PRO A 10 2.90 -0.14 1.60
C PRO A 10 2.21 -1.39 2.15
N ALA A 11 2.50 -2.52 1.55
CA ALA A 11 2.10 -3.85 2.00
C ALA A 11 0.59 -4.01 2.28
N LEU A 12 -0.26 -3.46 1.40
CA LEU A 12 -1.67 -3.80 1.44
C LEU A 12 -1.86 -5.15 0.77
N ILE A 13 -2.37 -6.06 1.57
CA ILE A 13 -2.98 -7.28 1.08
C ILE A 13 -4.03 -6.83 0.08
N ALA A 14 -3.91 -7.26 -1.18
CA ALA A 14 -4.94 -7.07 -2.19
C ALA A 14 -6.16 -7.91 -1.78
N GLY A 15 -6.90 -7.41 -0.80
CA GLY A 15 -8.16 -8.00 -0.35
C GLY A 15 -9.29 -7.44 -1.18
N ASN A 16 -10.07 -8.31 -1.80
CA ASN A 16 -11.34 -7.91 -2.38
C ASN A 16 -12.23 -7.35 -1.27
N ILE A 17 -12.72 -6.13 -1.41
CA ILE A 17 -13.76 -5.58 -0.54
C ILE A 17 -15.00 -6.48 -0.70
N VAL A 18 -15.12 -7.45 0.16
CA VAL A 18 -16.35 -8.21 0.34
C VAL A 18 -17.16 -7.46 1.38
N TYR A 19 -18.16 -6.72 0.94
CA TYR A 19 -19.12 -6.16 1.88
C TYR A 19 -19.72 -7.28 2.74
N ALA A 20 -19.51 -7.20 4.04
CA ALA A 20 -20.24 -8.02 4.99
C ALA A 20 -21.73 -7.68 4.86
N ALA A 21 -22.43 -8.49 4.10
CA ALA A 21 -23.88 -8.46 4.06
C ALA A 21 -24.37 -9.06 5.37
N GLU A 22 -25.03 -8.28 6.13
CA GLU A 22 -25.79 -8.54 7.36
C GLU A 22 -25.14 -7.90 8.59
N LEU A 23 -25.45 -6.65 8.86
CA LEU A 23 -25.75 -6.22 10.23
C LEU A 23 -26.16 -4.77 10.40
N ASP A 24 -26.14 -3.93 9.40
CA ASP A 24 -26.60 -2.59 9.67
C ASP A 24 -27.44 -2.03 8.52
N LEU A 25 -28.76 -2.15 8.68
CA LEU A 25 -29.72 -1.41 7.84
C LEU A 25 -29.39 0.09 7.79
N SER A 26 -28.66 0.62 8.80
CA SER A 26 -28.22 2.01 8.84
C SER A 26 -27.05 2.29 7.88
N ARG A 27 -26.12 1.36 7.71
CA ARG A 27 -25.00 1.50 6.76
C ARG A 27 -25.49 1.48 5.30
N GLU A 28 -26.25 0.45 4.95
CA GLU A 28 -26.82 0.32 3.61
C GLU A 28 -27.78 1.49 3.30
N ALA A 29 -28.59 1.90 4.29
CA ALA A 29 -29.46 3.04 4.16
C ALA A 29 -28.69 4.35 4.00
N LEU A 30 -27.59 4.53 4.71
CA LEU A 30 -26.71 5.69 4.59
C LEU A 30 -26.04 5.73 3.21
N GLU A 31 -25.41 4.62 2.78
CA GLU A 31 -24.78 4.52 1.47
C GLU A 31 -25.77 4.79 0.33
N LYS A 32 -26.94 4.17 0.40
CA LYS A 32 -27.98 4.38 -0.60
C LYS A 32 -28.51 5.82 -0.62
N ALA A 33 -28.61 6.49 0.52
CA ALA A 33 -29.14 7.83 0.65
C ALA A 33 -28.12 8.92 0.31
N THR A 34 -26.82 8.69 0.61
CA THR A 34 -25.77 9.71 0.53
C THR A 34 -24.66 9.36 -0.47
N GLY A 35 -24.56 8.11 -0.92
CA GLY A 35 -23.44 7.60 -1.70
C GLY A 35 -22.16 7.40 -0.88
N ILE A 36 -22.23 7.51 0.45
CA ILE A 36 -21.07 7.34 1.35
C ILE A 36 -20.98 5.89 1.80
N SER A 37 -19.83 5.26 1.57
CA SER A 37 -19.46 3.95 2.13
C SER A 37 -18.44 4.12 3.25
N LEU A 38 -18.47 3.21 4.21
CA LEU A 38 -17.54 3.16 5.34
C LEU A 38 -16.89 1.77 5.36
N GLY A 39 -15.57 1.73 5.32
CA GLY A 39 -14.75 0.53 5.42
C GLY A 39 -13.89 0.55 6.69
N TYR A 40 -13.54 -0.63 7.17
CA TYR A 40 -12.53 -0.82 8.21
C TYR A 40 -11.63 -1.96 7.78
N ASN A 41 -10.35 -1.84 8.11
CA ASN A 41 -9.39 -2.90 7.86
C ASN A 41 -8.50 -3.13 9.08
N THR A 42 -7.99 -4.34 9.18
CA THR A 42 -6.92 -4.68 10.11
C THR A 42 -5.94 -5.58 9.41
N SER A 43 -4.67 -5.42 9.74
CA SER A 43 -3.63 -6.29 9.24
C SER A 43 -2.61 -6.61 10.33
N TRP A 44 -1.90 -7.69 10.10
CA TRP A 44 -0.77 -8.12 10.88
C TRP A 44 0.30 -8.65 9.94
N THR A 45 1.52 -8.20 10.09
CA THR A 45 2.66 -8.73 9.36
C THR A 45 3.75 -9.17 10.33
N SER A 46 4.43 -10.26 9.99
CA SER A 46 5.59 -10.72 10.77
C SER A 46 6.81 -9.82 10.63
N HIS A 47 6.81 -8.95 9.63
CA HIS A 47 7.85 -7.98 9.35
C HIS A 47 7.26 -6.89 8.44
N TYR A 48 7.17 -5.66 8.93
CA TYR A 48 6.72 -4.53 8.12
C TYR A 48 7.88 -4.04 7.26
N VAL A 49 7.73 -4.20 5.96
CA VAL A 49 8.69 -3.75 4.95
C VAL A 49 7.99 -2.73 4.04
N TRP A 50 8.49 -1.51 4.02
CA TRP A 50 8.02 -0.45 3.16
C TRP A 50 9.08 -0.16 2.09
N ARG A 51 8.72 -0.33 0.82
CA ARG A 51 9.60 -0.08 -0.35
C ARG A 51 10.99 -0.71 -0.21
N GLY A 52 11.02 -1.93 0.31
CA GLY A 52 12.25 -2.69 0.56
C GLY A 52 12.95 -2.37 1.87
N GLU A 53 12.56 -1.32 2.58
CA GLU A 53 13.08 -0.93 3.88
C GLU A 53 12.29 -1.54 5.03
N SER A 54 12.97 -2.08 6.03
CA SER A 54 12.34 -2.62 7.23
C SER A 54 11.86 -1.50 8.15
N GLN A 55 10.57 -1.42 8.42
CA GLN A 55 9.97 -0.47 9.34
C GLN A 55 9.82 -1.05 10.75
N SER A 56 9.85 -2.37 10.90
CA SER A 56 9.64 -3.03 12.18
C SER A 56 10.85 -3.82 12.69
N SER A 57 12.04 -3.66 12.11
CA SER A 57 13.27 -4.37 12.51
C SER A 57 13.11 -5.90 12.61
N LYS A 58 12.25 -6.48 11.74
CA LYS A 58 11.83 -7.89 11.75
C LYS A 58 10.92 -8.29 12.91
N ASP A 59 10.40 -7.31 13.64
CA ASP A 59 9.35 -7.54 14.63
C ASP A 59 7.96 -7.50 13.97
N MET A 60 6.99 -8.02 14.70
CA MET A 60 5.58 -8.03 14.29
C MET A 60 5.01 -6.62 14.24
N SER A 61 4.27 -6.31 13.19
CA SER A 61 3.57 -5.03 13.03
C SER A 61 2.07 -5.27 12.85
N PRO A 62 1.25 -5.03 13.86
CA PRO A 62 -0.18 -4.88 13.71
C PRO A 62 -0.52 -3.50 13.16
N ALA A 63 -1.60 -3.44 12.36
CA ALA A 63 -2.13 -2.20 11.82
C ALA A 63 -3.66 -2.22 11.74
N ILE A 64 -4.26 -1.03 11.77
CA ILE A 64 -5.70 -0.83 11.56
C ILE A 64 -5.92 0.38 10.66
N GLY A 65 -7.03 0.38 9.93
CA GLY A 65 -7.44 1.49 9.09
C GLY A 65 -8.96 1.69 9.07
N ALA A 66 -9.36 2.86 8.62
CA ALA A 66 -10.75 3.20 8.37
C ALA A 66 -10.86 4.10 7.15
N ASP A 67 -11.84 3.81 6.28
CA ASP A 67 -12.03 4.44 4.98
C ASP A 67 -13.43 5.01 4.84
N LEU A 68 -13.53 6.18 4.24
CA LEU A 68 -14.75 6.78 3.75
C LEU A 68 -14.67 6.92 2.24
N GLY A 69 -15.54 6.23 1.52
CA GLY A 69 -15.71 6.36 0.08
C GLY A 69 -16.99 7.11 -0.26
N HIS A 70 -17.02 7.73 -1.43
CA HIS A 70 -18.23 8.30 -2.00
C HIS A 70 -18.45 7.79 -3.42
N SER A 71 -19.69 7.61 -3.82
CA SER A 71 -20.07 7.09 -5.15
C SER A 71 -19.58 7.91 -6.33
N SER A 72 -19.11 9.15 -6.10
CA SER A 72 -18.45 9.97 -7.12
C SER A 72 -17.02 9.53 -7.42
N GLY A 73 -16.40 8.67 -6.59
CA GLY A 73 -15.01 8.29 -6.66
C GLY A 73 -14.11 9.00 -5.63
N LEU A 74 -14.60 10.02 -4.94
CA LEU A 74 -13.86 10.65 -3.85
C LEU A 74 -13.75 9.72 -2.65
N TYR A 75 -12.60 9.72 -2.00
CA TYR A 75 -12.36 8.96 -0.77
C TYR A 75 -11.39 9.66 0.16
N THR A 76 -11.42 9.29 1.42
CA THR A 76 -10.42 9.62 2.43
C THR A 76 -10.34 8.47 3.43
N GLY A 77 -9.20 8.32 4.10
CA GLY A 77 -9.03 7.30 5.10
C GLY A 77 -7.88 7.61 6.04
N VAL A 78 -7.79 6.80 7.07
CA VAL A 78 -6.71 6.82 8.04
C VAL A 78 -6.18 5.40 8.23
N TRP A 79 -4.88 5.30 8.41
CA TRP A 79 -4.21 4.04 8.73
C TRP A 79 -3.21 4.29 9.85
N THR A 80 -2.99 3.29 10.69
CA THR A 80 -1.90 3.32 11.70
C THR A 80 -1.34 1.93 11.88
N GLY A 81 0.00 1.86 11.94
CA GLY A 81 0.74 0.63 12.13
C GLY A 81 1.89 0.78 13.13
N ALA A 82 2.26 -0.33 13.73
CA ALA A 82 3.40 -0.36 14.64
C ALA A 82 4.72 -0.37 13.84
N ILE A 83 5.64 0.52 14.20
CA ILE A 83 7.01 0.56 13.69
C ILE A 83 7.99 0.45 14.84
N THR A 84 9.14 -0.19 14.62
CA THR A 84 10.14 -0.44 15.68
C THR A 84 11.56 -0.11 15.25
N ASN A 85 11.73 0.42 14.04
CA ASN A 85 13.05 0.78 13.50
C ASN A 85 13.66 2.05 14.10
N SER A 86 12.90 2.76 14.93
CA SER A 86 13.32 4.02 15.56
C SER A 86 12.77 4.14 16.99
N THR A 87 12.95 5.29 17.61
CA THR A 87 12.30 5.65 18.89
C THR A 87 10.80 5.90 18.75
N ILE A 88 10.30 5.89 17.53
CA ILE A 88 8.89 6.12 17.19
C ILE A 88 8.15 4.76 17.24
N PRO A 89 7.10 4.63 18.06
CA PRO A 89 6.42 3.33 18.20
C PRO A 89 5.36 3.06 17.13
N SER A 90 4.93 4.08 16.37
CA SER A 90 3.83 3.96 15.41
C SER A 90 3.93 5.01 14.31
N GLU A 91 3.42 4.62 13.15
CA GLU A 91 3.13 5.47 12.00
C GLU A 91 1.62 5.71 11.94
N PHE A 92 1.22 6.89 11.56
CA PHE A 92 -0.17 7.27 11.32
C PHE A 92 -0.25 7.99 9.98
N ASP A 93 -1.10 7.50 9.10
CA ASP A 93 -1.29 8.03 7.76
C ASP A 93 -2.71 8.57 7.61
N TRP A 94 -2.81 9.71 6.97
CA TRP A 94 -4.08 10.25 6.49
C TRP A 94 -3.99 10.45 4.98
N TYR A 95 -4.96 9.95 4.28
CA TYR A 95 -4.99 10.04 2.83
C TYR A 95 -6.34 10.48 2.31
N PHE A 96 -6.33 11.09 1.14
CA PHE A 96 -7.52 11.41 0.39
C PHE A 96 -7.22 11.38 -1.11
N GLY A 97 -8.23 11.08 -1.91
CA GLY A 97 -8.02 10.96 -3.34
C GLY A 97 -9.31 10.84 -4.14
N TYR A 98 -9.10 10.52 -5.39
CA TYR A 98 -10.15 10.29 -6.36
C TYR A 98 -9.81 9.08 -7.21
N ALA A 99 -10.65 8.05 -7.15
CA ALA A 99 -10.53 6.83 -7.93
C ALA A 99 -11.67 6.71 -8.93
N THR A 100 -11.35 6.31 -10.15
CA THR A 100 -12.33 6.13 -11.22
C THR A 100 -11.86 5.12 -12.26
N ASP A 101 -12.78 4.61 -13.06
CA ASP A 101 -12.46 3.77 -14.21
C ASP A 101 -12.61 4.55 -15.51
N PHE A 102 -11.63 4.42 -16.40
CA PHE A 102 -11.71 4.88 -17.78
C PHE A 102 -11.59 3.68 -18.73
N GLY A 103 -12.73 3.16 -19.16
CA GLY A 103 -12.79 1.90 -19.89
C GLY A 103 -12.28 0.73 -19.05
N PRO A 104 -11.24 0.00 -19.48
CA PRO A 104 -10.65 -1.08 -18.70
C PRO A 104 -9.59 -0.61 -17.69
N ILE A 105 -9.25 0.67 -17.68
CA ILE A 105 -8.16 1.21 -16.86
C ILE A 105 -8.75 1.83 -15.60
N SER A 106 -8.28 1.39 -14.45
CA SER A 106 -8.51 2.04 -13.16
C SER A 106 -7.48 3.13 -12.95
N ILE A 107 -7.93 4.28 -12.50
CA ILE A 107 -7.11 5.47 -12.22
C ILE A 107 -7.37 5.89 -10.79
N ASP A 108 -6.30 6.10 -10.02
CA ASP A 108 -6.37 6.61 -8.67
C ASP A 108 -5.30 7.71 -8.49
N ILE A 109 -5.73 8.88 -8.04
CA ILE A 109 -4.87 10.03 -7.76
C ILE A 109 -5.18 10.56 -6.38
N GLY A 110 -4.14 10.84 -5.59
CA GLY A 110 -4.35 11.30 -4.22
C GLY A 110 -3.11 11.88 -3.57
N ASP A 111 -3.30 12.15 -2.30
CA ASP A 111 -2.28 12.64 -1.37
C ASP A 111 -2.30 11.76 -0.13
N LEU A 112 -1.13 11.35 0.32
CA LEU A 112 -0.87 10.57 1.50
C LEU A 112 0.03 11.37 2.43
N TYR A 113 -0.48 11.67 3.63
CA TYR A 113 0.25 12.39 4.67
C TYR A 113 0.73 11.42 5.73
N TYR A 114 2.05 11.30 5.87
CA TYR A 114 2.72 10.51 6.89
C TYR A 114 2.93 11.34 8.15
N PHE A 115 2.45 10.81 9.27
CA PHE A 115 2.56 11.44 10.58
C PHE A 115 3.16 10.45 11.59
N TYR A 116 4.19 10.89 12.29
CA TYR A 116 4.89 10.09 13.30
C TYR A 116 4.65 10.69 14.69
N PRO A 117 3.73 10.11 15.49
CA PRO A 117 3.39 10.63 16.82
C PRO A 117 4.60 10.66 17.77
N GLY A 118 4.88 11.82 18.32
CA GLY A 118 6.00 12.01 19.25
C GLY A 118 7.28 12.57 18.64
N GLU A 119 7.35 12.63 17.31
CA GLU A 119 8.43 13.31 16.60
C GLU A 119 8.09 14.79 16.34
N THR A 120 9.11 15.54 15.92
CA THR A 120 8.92 16.93 15.54
C THR A 120 8.17 17.05 14.20
N ASP A 121 7.56 18.20 13.95
CA ASP A 121 6.90 18.48 12.65
C ASP A 121 7.86 18.34 11.44
N GLU A 122 9.15 18.26 11.68
CA GLU A 122 10.20 18.12 10.66
C GLU A 122 10.30 16.71 10.06
N THR A 123 9.65 15.70 10.65
CA THR A 123 9.67 14.32 10.13
C THR A 123 8.41 13.95 9.35
N GLN A 124 7.43 14.84 9.32
CA GLN A 124 6.15 14.62 8.65
C GLN A 124 6.24 15.08 7.19
N PHE A 125 5.60 14.34 6.28
CA PHE A 125 5.64 14.68 4.86
C PHE A 125 4.41 14.19 4.10
N ASN A 126 4.16 14.81 2.95
CA ASN A 126 3.15 14.40 2.00
C ASN A 126 3.77 13.63 0.84
N GLU A 127 2.99 12.74 0.29
CA GLU A 127 3.28 12.03 -0.95
C GLU A 127 2.09 12.15 -1.91
N TYR A 128 2.29 12.82 -3.04
CA TYR A 128 1.31 12.91 -4.11
C TYR A 128 1.46 11.74 -5.04
N TYR A 129 0.39 11.02 -5.34
CA TYR A 129 0.49 9.79 -6.12
C TYR A 129 -0.51 9.70 -7.28
N LEU A 130 -0.15 8.87 -8.23
CA LEU A 130 -0.97 8.39 -9.33
C LEU A 130 -0.78 6.89 -9.48
N SER A 131 -1.89 6.14 -9.42
CA SER A 131 -1.92 4.71 -9.74
C SER A 131 -2.75 4.46 -10.99
N LEU A 132 -2.25 3.58 -11.85
CA LEU A 132 -2.94 3.10 -13.03
C LEU A 132 -2.93 1.57 -13.01
N GLY A 133 -4.08 0.95 -13.17
CA GLY A 133 -4.20 -0.51 -13.19
C GLY A 133 -5.22 -1.00 -14.21
N THR A 134 -5.19 -2.28 -14.47
CA THR A 134 -6.21 -2.95 -15.27
C THR A 134 -6.30 -4.42 -14.90
N GLU A 135 -7.44 -5.04 -15.16
CA GLU A 135 -7.58 -6.49 -15.11
C GLU A 135 -7.74 -7.04 -16.54
N ILE A 136 -6.91 -8.00 -16.88
CA ILE A 136 -6.92 -8.67 -18.19
C ILE A 136 -7.41 -10.10 -17.98
N PRO A 137 -8.68 -10.40 -18.29
CA PRO A 137 -9.19 -11.76 -18.20
C PRO A 137 -8.57 -12.64 -19.29
N LEU A 138 -8.02 -13.78 -18.89
CA LEU A 138 -7.39 -14.77 -19.76
C LEU A 138 -8.20 -16.06 -19.82
N GLY A 139 -9.52 -15.96 -19.76
CA GLY A 139 -10.45 -17.08 -19.81
C GLY A 139 -10.30 -18.01 -21.03
N MET A 140 -9.62 -17.56 -22.10
CA MET A 140 -9.24 -18.42 -23.22
C MET A 140 -8.12 -19.43 -22.87
N VAL A 141 -7.33 -19.14 -21.82
CA VAL A 141 -6.25 -20.03 -21.35
C VAL A 141 -6.78 -20.98 -20.29
N ALA A 142 -7.50 -20.43 -19.31
CA ALA A 142 -8.19 -21.20 -18.27
C ALA A 142 -9.35 -20.36 -17.73
N GLU A 143 -10.44 -21.02 -17.33
CA GLU A 143 -11.56 -20.39 -16.65
C GLU A 143 -11.04 -19.72 -15.35
N ASP A 144 -11.52 -18.52 -15.03
CA ASP A 144 -11.10 -17.71 -13.87
C ASP A 144 -9.62 -17.27 -13.86
N PHE A 145 -8.91 -17.41 -14.99
CA PHE A 145 -7.56 -16.84 -15.07
C PHE A 145 -7.60 -15.37 -15.45
N SER A 146 -6.93 -14.55 -14.65
CA SER A 146 -6.70 -13.13 -14.96
C SER A 146 -5.30 -12.70 -14.53
N ILE A 147 -4.83 -11.62 -15.12
CA ILE A 147 -3.64 -10.89 -14.69
C ILE A 147 -4.01 -9.43 -14.47
N SER A 148 -3.46 -8.83 -13.42
CA SER A 148 -3.74 -7.46 -13.01
C SER A 148 -2.44 -6.65 -12.96
N PRO A 149 -1.95 -6.12 -14.09
CA PRO A 149 -0.81 -5.22 -14.11
C PRO A 149 -1.18 -3.83 -13.59
N TYR A 150 -0.22 -3.18 -12.93
CA TYR A 150 -0.35 -1.80 -12.47
C TYR A 150 0.97 -1.03 -12.55
N VAL A 151 0.86 0.30 -12.50
CA VAL A 151 1.96 1.24 -12.31
C VAL A 151 1.54 2.24 -11.23
N TYR A 152 2.45 2.53 -10.33
CA TYR A 152 2.29 3.53 -9.27
C TYR A 152 3.45 4.53 -9.36
N LEU A 153 3.11 5.81 -9.34
CA LEU A 153 4.04 6.92 -9.34
C LEU A 153 3.75 7.78 -8.11
N ALA A 154 4.77 8.22 -7.40
CA ALA A 154 4.59 9.15 -6.31
C ALA A 154 5.73 10.15 -6.21
N TYR A 155 5.43 11.30 -5.64
CA TYR A 155 6.37 12.39 -5.41
C TYR A 155 6.20 12.92 -3.99
N ALA A 156 7.27 12.87 -3.22
CA ALA A 156 7.34 13.43 -1.88
C ALA A 156 8.31 14.62 -1.87
N PRO A 157 7.81 15.85 -1.91
CA PRO A 157 8.64 17.03 -1.64
C PRO A 157 9.03 17.00 -0.17
N LYS A 158 10.32 17.10 0.13
CA LYS A 158 10.83 17.09 1.51
C LYS A 158 10.53 15.78 2.26
N TRP A 159 10.97 14.67 1.70
CA TRP A 159 10.86 13.35 2.29
C TRP A 159 11.51 13.30 3.69
N TYR A 160 10.73 12.97 4.72
CA TYR A 160 11.10 13.09 6.15
C TYR A 160 11.45 14.49 6.62
N GLY A 161 10.89 15.55 6.01
CA GLY A 161 10.88 16.88 6.62
C GLY A 161 11.58 18.03 5.89
N ALA A 162 11.78 19.13 6.58
CA ALA A 162 12.03 20.44 5.97
C ALA A 162 13.40 20.61 5.27
N ASN A 163 14.37 19.77 5.56
CA ASN A 163 15.73 19.88 5.02
C ASN A 163 16.20 18.58 4.35
N THR A 164 15.26 17.80 3.87
CA THR A 164 15.50 16.52 3.22
C THR A 164 15.28 16.62 1.71
N PRO A 165 15.83 15.69 0.93
CA PRO A 165 15.65 15.70 -0.52
C PRO A 165 14.20 15.45 -0.92
N ASP A 166 13.86 15.90 -2.11
CA ASP A 166 12.68 15.43 -2.81
C ASP A 166 12.91 13.98 -3.25
N VAL A 167 11.83 13.19 -3.25
CA VAL A 167 11.89 11.79 -3.69
C VAL A 167 10.85 11.55 -4.75
N PHE A 168 11.26 10.94 -5.84
CA PHE A 168 10.37 10.40 -6.85
C PHE A 168 10.34 8.88 -6.77
N TYR A 169 9.15 8.34 -6.73
CA TYR A 169 8.90 6.94 -6.54
C TYR A 169 8.18 6.35 -7.76
N THR A 170 8.69 5.23 -8.24
CA THR A 170 8.09 4.46 -9.34
C THR A 170 7.95 3.01 -8.93
N GLU A 171 6.78 2.44 -9.16
CA GLU A 171 6.53 1.02 -8.96
C GLU A 171 5.73 0.46 -10.13
N ALA A 172 6.02 -0.76 -10.53
CA ALA A 172 5.21 -1.53 -11.44
C ALA A 172 5.07 -2.97 -10.92
N GLY A 173 3.90 -3.52 -11.08
CA GLY A 173 3.66 -4.88 -10.63
C GLY A 173 2.61 -5.59 -11.47
N VAL A 174 2.48 -6.87 -11.22
CA VAL A 174 1.46 -7.73 -11.80
C VAL A 174 1.06 -8.79 -10.78
N GLU A 175 -0.25 -9.01 -10.67
CA GLU A 175 -0.80 -10.16 -9.96
C GLU A 175 -1.45 -11.10 -10.96
N ALA A 176 -1.33 -12.41 -10.73
CA ALA A 176 -1.97 -13.46 -11.49
C ALA A 176 -2.80 -14.35 -10.56
N SER A 177 -4.09 -14.51 -10.85
CA SER A 177 -4.93 -15.53 -10.21
C SER A 177 -4.51 -16.93 -10.67
N ILE A 178 -4.56 -17.91 -9.77
CA ILE A 178 -4.29 -19.32 -10.15
C ILE A 178 -5.63 -20.03 -10.38
N PRO A 179 -5.93 -20.41 -11.61
CA PRO A 179 -7.25 -20.93 -11.99
C PRO A 179 -7.73 -22.11 -11.14
N GLY A 180 -8.99 -22.06 -10.71
CA GLY A 180 -9.62 -23.12 -9.92
C GLY A 180 -9.14 -23.21 -8.47
N THR A 181 -8.42 -22.20 -7.99
CA THR A 181 -7.91 -22.11 -6.61
C THR A 181 -8.14 -20.71 -6.03
N PRO A 182 -8.09 -20.53 -4.71
CA PRO A 182 -8.07 -19.21 -4.10
C PRO A 182 -6.68 -18.53 -4.14
N PHE A 183 -5.69 -19.12 -4.79
CA PHE A 183 -4.29 -18.68 -4.75
C PHE A 183 -4.00 -17.61 -5.80
N SER A 184 -3.04 -16.75 -5.49
CA SER A 184 -2.48 -15.79 -6.43
C SER A 184 -0.95 -15.75 -6.35
N LEU A 185 -0.32 -15.23 -7.39
CA LEU A 185 1.11 -14.94 -7.44
C LEU A 185 1.28 -13.51 -7.91
N SER A 186 2.07 -12.71 -7.19
CA SER A 186 2.38 -11.36 -7.62
C SER A 186 3.88 -11.09 -7.67
N TYR A 187 4.25 -10.19 -8.56
CA TYR A 187 5.57 -9.62 -8.67
C TYR A 187 5.46 -8.09 -8.70
N THR A 188 6.27 -7.43 -7.90
CA THR A 188 6.39 -5.98 -7.85
C THR A 188 7.84 -5.59 -7.95
N PHE A 189 8.12 -4.57 -8.74
CA PHE A 189 9.42 -3.92 -8.82
C PHE A 189 9.23 -2.41 -8.64
N GLY A 190 10.04 -1.80 -7.77
CA GLY A 190 10.02 -0.36 -7.55
C GLY A 190 11.42 0.24 -7.49
N ASN A 191 11.44 1.54 -7.71
CA ASN A 191 12.61 2.39 -7.60
C ASN A 191 12.26 3.61 -6.75
N ILE A 192 13.14 3.95 -5.84
CA ILE A 192 13.14 5.23 -5.12
C ILE A 192 14.30 6.03 -5.68
N ASP A 193 13.98 7.17 -6.25
CA ASP A 193 14.94 8.13 -6.79
C ASP A 193 14.98 9.34 -5.86
N VAL A 194 16.12 9.51 -5.21
CA VAL A 194 16.36 10.55 -4.22
C VAL A 194 17.17 11.65 -4.86
N ASP A 195 16.62 12.86 -4.93
CA ASP A 195 17.32 14.01 -5.47
C ASP A 195 18.53 14.38 -4.60
N ASP A 196 19.64 14.72 -5.24
CA ASP A 196 20.84 15.22 -4.56
C ASP A 196 20.55 16.58 -3.90
N LEU A 197 20.85 16.68 -2.61
CA LEU A 197 20.83 17.97 -1.90
C LEU A 197 22.06 18.79 -2.28
N GLU A 198 21.87 20.01 -2.77
CA GLU A 198 22.97 20.92 -3.03
C GLU A 198 23.57 21.49 -1.72
N GLY A 199 24.90 21.48 -1.60
CA GLY A 199 25.63 22.14 -0.51
C GLY A 199 26.07 21.26 0.63
N ASP A 200 26.22 21.84 1.84
CA ASP A 200 26.74 21.14 3.03
C ASP A 200 25.76 20.09 3.57
N ALA A 201 24.50 20.15 3.20
CA ALA A 201 23.49 19.13 3.48
C ALA A 201 23.75 17.82 2.72
N GLU A 202 24.38 17.88 1.54
CA GLU A 202 24.83 16.74 0.73
C GLU A 202 25.72 15.75 1.53
N LYS A 203 26.47 16.24 2.50
CA LYS A 203 27.38 15.42 3.30
C LYS A 203 26.72 14.77 4.53
N ALA A 204 25.57 15.27 4.93
CA ALA A 204 24.87 14.81 6.14
C ALA A 204 23.80 13.76 5.86
N ASN A 205 23.27 13.71 4.64
CA ASN A 205 22.19 12.82 4.25
C ASN A 205 22.65 11.88 3.12
N THR A 206 23.12 10.70 3.50
CA THR A 206 23.66 9.69 2.59
C THR A 206 22.60 8.68 2.14
N VAL A 207 21.35 9.12 1.99
CA VAL A 207 20.32 8.23 1.44
C VAL A 207 20.47 8.24 -0.08
N ASP A 208 20.99 7.15 -0.61
CA ASP A 208 21.09 6.95 -2.06
C ASP A 208 19.77 6.41 -2.62
N SER A 209 19.56 6.60 -3.92
CA SER A 209 18.49 5.94 -4.66
C SER A 209 18.65 4.43 -4.63
N TRP A 210 17.56 3.68 -4.52
CA TRP A 210 17.61 2.21 -4.52
C TRP A 210 16.43 1.60 -5.26
N ASN A 211 16.60 0.33 -5.61
CA ASN A 211 15.54 -0.51 -6.15
C ASN A 211 15.08 -1.52 -5.12
N TYR A 212 13.85 -1.99 -5.26
CA TYR A 212 13.34 -3.11 -4.49
C TYR A 212 12.42 -3.97 -5.35
N TYR A 213 12.18 -5.20 -4.90
CA TYR A 213 11.16 -6.05 -5.49
C TYR A 213 10.52 -6.96 -4.44
N TYR A 214 9.29 -7.35 -4.73
CA TYR A 214 8.52 -8.32 -3.98
C TYR A 214 8.08 -9.46 -4.87
N ILE A 215 8.07 -10.66 -4.32
CA ILE A 215 7.41 -11.84 -4.89
C ILE A 215 6.47 -12.37 -3.82
N SER A 216 5.16 -12.32 -4.07
CA SER A 216 4.17 -12.72 -3.07
C SER A 216 3.34 -13.89 -3.58
N PHE A 217 3.05 -14.82 -2.69
CA PHE A 217 2.10 -15.89 -2.89
C PHE A 217 0.92 -15.68 -1.94
N GLY A 218 -0.25 -15.44 -2.51
CA GLY A 218 -1.52 -15.31 -1.80
C GLY A 218 -2.20 -16.68 -1.65
N PHE A 219 -2.63 -16.98 -0.44
CA PHE A 219 -3.39 -18.20 -0.12
C PHE A 219 -4.90 -17.97 -0.21
N GLY A 220 -5.33 -16.71 -0.48
CA GLY A 220 -6.70 -16.29 -0.30
C GLY A 220 -7.10 -16.27 1.17
N GLU A 221 -8.39 -16.41 1.43
CA GLU A 221 -8.90 -16.38 2.80
C GLU A 221 -8.65 -17.71 3.52
N VAL A 222 -7.92 -17.65 4.65
CA VAL A 222 -7.65 -18.76 5.54
C VAL A 222 -8.22 -18.41 6.93
N LEU A 223 -9.22 -19.14 7.38
CA LEU A 223 -9.91 -18.89 8.66
C LEU A 223 -10.49 -17.46 8.81
N GLY A 224 -10.97 -16.88 7.70
CA GLY A 224 -11.52 -15.52 7.70
C GLY A 224 -10.47 -14.42 7.58
N LEU A 225 -9.21 -14.77 7.30
CA LEU A 225 -8.10 -13.82 7.12
C LEU A 225 -7.47 -14.00 5.75
N ASP A 226 -7.34 -12.94 5.00
CA ASP A 226 -6.50 -12.91 3.80
C ASP A 226 -5.06 -13.15 4.20
N THR A 227 -4.45 -14.15 3.57
CA THR A 227 -3.14 -14.65 3.99
C THR A 227 -2.16 -14.65 2.82
N SER A 228 -0.95 -14.15 3.06
CA SER A 228 0.14 -14.20 2.07
C SER A 228 1.51 -14.44 2.68
N VAL A 229 2.42 -14.92 1.84
CA VAL A 229 3.86 -14.97 2.10
C VAL A 229 4.57 -14.17 1.02
N THR A 230 5.43 -13.24 1.43
CA THR A 230 6.16 -12.36 0.53
C THR A 230 7.66 -12.51 0.74
N TYR A 231 8.39 -12.72 -0.34
CA TYR A 231 9.83 -12.49 -0.39
C TYR A 231 10.08 -11.05 -0.82
N HIS A 232 10.96 -10.35 -0.11
CA HIS A 232 11.39 -9.00 -0.48
C HIS A 232 12.91 -8.93 -0.62
N ASN A 233 13.36 -8.00 -1.46
CA ASN A 233 14.77 -7.66 -1.59
C ASN A 233 14.90 -6.21 -2.06
N ALA A 234 15.88 -5.48 -1.50
CA ALA A 234 16.19 -4.11 -1.87
C ALA A 234 17.69 -3.98 -2.23
N PRO A 235 18.09 -4.45 -3.42
CA PRO A 235 19.47 -4.33 -3.85
C PRO A 235 19.87 -2.86 -4.02
N GLY A 236 20.96 -2.48 -3.37
CA GLY A 236 21.46 -1.10 -3.37
C GLY A 236 21.04 -0.27 -2.17
N TYR A 237 20.05 -0.69 -1.40
CA TYR A 237 19.74 -0.05 -0.13
C TYR A 237 20.89 -0.21 0.87
N LYS A 238 21.37 0.90 1.44
CA LYS A 238 22.55 0.93 2.32
C LYS A 238 22.22 0.93 3.81
N GLY A 239 20.93 0.93 4.17
CA GLY A 239 20.49 0.86 5.57
C GLY A 239 20.72 -0.50 6.20
N ASP A 240 20.87 -0.53 7.54
CA ASP A 240 21.13 -1.75 8.32
C ASP A 240 19.91 -2.69 8.44
N ALA A 241 18.73 -2.21 8.06
CA ALA A 241 17.48 -2.91 8.30
C ALA A 241 17.10 -3.84 7.12
N GLY A 242 17.71 -5.01 7.09
CA GLY A 242 17.23 -6.19 6.35
C GLY A 242 16.91 -5.98 4.88
N GLN A 243 17.92 -6.14 4.04
CA GLN A 243 17.81 -5.94 2.60
C GLN A 243 17.05 -7.05 1.87
N ASP A 244 16.83 -8.19 2.51
CA ASP A 244 16.08 -9.32 1.97
C ASP A 244 15.48 -10.22 3.05
N GLY A 245 14.45 -10.94 2.69
CA GLY A 245 13.81 -11.90 3.59
C GLY A 245 12.40 -12.25 3.20
N PHE A 246 11.77 -13.01 4.08
CA PHE A 246 10.36 -13.39 3.94
C PHE A 246 9.56 -12.78 5.08
N PHE A 247 8.32 -12.43 4.78
CA PHE A 247 7.32 -12.10 5.79
C PHE A 247 5.97 -12.72 5.45
N ILE A 248 5.17 -12.91 6.49
CA ILE A 248 3.80 -13.39 6.41
C ILE A 248 2.90 -12.22 6.73
N SER A 249 1.83 -12.06 5.96
CA SER A 249 0.78 -11.08 6.23
C SER A 249 -0.57 -11.76 6.38
N LEU A 250 -1.33 -11.26 7.33
CA LEU A 250 -2.72 -11.62 7.59
C LEU A 250 -3.54 -10.33 7.59
N GLY A 251 -4.73 -10.34 7.02
CA GLY A 251 -5.59 -9.16 7.00
C GLY A 251 -7.06 -9.52 6.98
N HIS A 252 -7.88 -8.53 7.30
CA HIS A 252 -9.32 -8.62 7.16
C HIS A 252 -9.92 -7.22 6.94
N GLU A 253 -10.95 -7.16 6.08
CA GLU A 253 -11.69 -5.94 5.78
C GLU A 253 -13.18 -6.16 6.05
N TRP A 254 -13.87 -5.11 6.58
CA TRP A 254 -15.30 -5.11 6.87
C TRP A 254 -16.06 -4.03 6.10
#